data_6152b6a990e0f294988ccab91e1d6133
#
_entry.id   6152b6a990e0f294988ccab91e1d6133
#
_cell.length_a   1.000
_cell.length_b   1.000
_cell.length_c   1.000
_cell.angle_alpha   90.00
_cell.angle_beta   90.00
_cell.angle_gamma   90.00
#
_symmetry.space_group_name_H-M   'P 1'
#
loop_
_entity.id
_entity.type
_entity.pdbx_description
1 polymer ?
#
loop_
_entity_poly.entity_id
_entity_poly.type
_entity_poly.pdbx_seq_one_letter_code
_entity_poly.pdbx_strand_id
1 'polypeptide(L)'
;SVGAEYTYTNRNDTYSNPENYVPSSSAQLKESNIAPFMEYKHMLSICQLTAGLRWEAVRFNYYENGQHIANQSRSFSNLFPSISAATQIGDLQMQLSYAARTRRPSYSQLSNNVIYGNRFLMQSGNPLLQHEYIHDISLGAMWKFIQFGISYNDRRHAIVFWSEQDSHNSAISRLTYTNIPSIKTISTQLAFSPTIGIWTPEF
;
A
#
# COMPACT_ATOMS: atom_id res chain seq x y z
N SER A 1 -16.36 -10.54 -15.47
CA SER A 1 -15.45 -9.63 -16.20
C SER A 1 -14.07 -10.24 -16.31
N VAL A 2 -13.33 -9.89 -17.36
CA VAL A 2 -11.93 -10.24 -17.58
C VAL A 2 -11.23 -9.04 -18.22
N GLY A 3 -10.00 -8.78 -17.85
CA GLY A 3 -9.23 -7.69 -18.42
C GLY A 3 -7.75 -7.80 -18.12
N ALA A 4 -6.97 -6.88 -18.66
CA ALA A 4 -5.55 -6.73 -18.37
C ALA A 4 -5.19 -5.25 -18.31
N GLU A 5 -4.28 -4.92 -17.42
CA GLU A 5 -3.70 -3.59 -17.28
C GLU A 5 -2.21 -3.65 -17.57
N TYR A 6 -1.70 -2.68 -18.29
CA TYR A 6 -0.27 -2.48 -18.49
C TYR A 6 0.10 -1.06 -18.11
N THR A 7 1.09 -0.93 -17.24
CA THR A 7 1.61 0.37 -16.81
C THR A 7 3.11 0.42 -17.03
N TYR A 8 3.57 1.49 -17.66
CA TYR A 8 4.99 1.78 -17.78
C TYR A 8 5.29 3.15 -17.17
N THR A 9 6.27 3.19 -16.28
CA THR A 9 6.72 4.42 -15.63
C THR A 9 8.22 4.58 -15.88
N ASN A 10 8.61 5.77 -16.33
CA ASN A 10 9.99 6.20 -16.44
C ASN A 10 10.13 7.52 -15.70
N ARG A 11 10.91 7.52 -14.61
CA ARG A 11 11.13 8.69 -13.78
C ARG A 11 12.61 9.00 -13.68
N ASN A 12 12.94 10.27 -13.85
CA ASN A 12 14.28 10.80 -13.60
C ASN A 12 14.21 11.69 -12.37
N ASP A 13 15.17 11.51 -11.49
CA ASP A 13 15.34 12.31 -10.28
C ASP A 13 16.79 12.81 -10.24
N THR A 14 16.97 14.12 -10.18
CA THR A 14 18.30 14.74 -10.20
C THR A 14 18.44 15.62 -8.98
N TYR A 15 19.46 15.34 -8.19
CA TYR A 15 19.87 16.16 -7.07
C TYR A 15 21.17 16.85 -7.41
N SER A 16 21.19 18.18 -7.37
CA SER A 16 22.37 18.99 -7.63
C SER A 16 22.72 19.80 -6.40
N ASN A 17 23.96 19.65 -5.93
CA ASN A 17 24.50 20.46 -4.85
C ASN A 17 25.76 21.19 -5.33
N PRO A 18 25.64 22.48 -5.72
CA PRO A 18 26.77 23.26 -6.22
C PRO A 18 27.91 23.43 -5.21
N GLU A 19 27.61 23.38 -3.92
CA GLU A 19 28.59 23.56 -2.83
C GLU A 19 29.29 22.24 -2.44
N ASN A 20 28.94 21.12 -3.05
CA ASN A 20 29.53 19.78 -2.86
C ASN A 20 29.57 19.25 -1.42
N TYR A 21 28.79 19.81 -0.50
CA TYR A 21 28.64 19.23 0.85
C TYR A 21 28.03 17.82 0.82
N VAL A 22 27.22 17.56 -0.18
CA VAL A 22 26.67 16.24 -0.51
C VAL A 22 26.87 15.99 -2.00
N PRO A 23 27.31 14.81 -2.42
CA PRO A 23 27.47 14.49 -3.83
C PRO A 23 26.18 14.72 -4.62
N SER A 24 26.29 15.37 -5.77
CA SER A 24 25.17 15.43 -6.72
C SER A 24 24.88 14.03 -7.26
N SER A 25 23.64 13.70 -7.46
CA SER A 25 23.21 12.38 -7.95
C SER A 25 22.13 12.51 -9.01
N SER A 26 22.12 11.56 -9.96
CA SER A 26 21.07 11.42 -10.95
C SER A 26 20.55 9.98 -10.90
N ALA A 27 19.30 9.81 -10.53
CA ALA A 27 18.66 8.51 -10.49
C ALA A 27 17.58 8.39 -11.56
N GLN A 28 17.53 7.25 -12.24
CA GLN A 28 16.45 6.91 -13.16
C GLN A 28 15.78 5.61 -12.72
N LEU A 29 14.47 5.64 -12.69
CA LEU A 29 13.61 4.53 -12.31
C LEU A 29 12.76 4.14 -13.53
N LYS A 30 12.86 2.89 -13.95
CA LYS A 30 12.01 2.33 -15.01
C LYS A 30 11.21 1.17 -14.43
N GLU A 31 9.90 1.29 -14.46
CA GLU A 31 8.98 0.25 -13.98
C GLU A 31 8.03 -0.16 -15.10
N SER A 32 7.90 -1.44 -15.32
CA SER A 32 6.85 -2.02 -16.15
C SER A 32 6.02 -2.99 -15.31
N ASN A 33 4.71 -2.88 -15.40
CA ASN A 33 3.75 -3.72 -14.71
C ASN A 33 2.74 -4.26 -15.71
N ILE A 34 2.51 -5.57 -15.69
CA ILE A 34 1.42 -6.23 -16.40
C ILE A 34 0.53 -6.92 -15.37
N ALA A 35 -0.77 -6.72 -15.47
CA ALA A 35 -1.72 -7.19 -14.47
C ALA A 35 -3.03 -7.68 -15.11
N PRO A 36 -3.08 -8.89 -15.66
CA PRO A 36 -4.34 -9.52 -16.03
C PRO A 36 -5.18 -9.85 -14.79
N PHE A 37 -6.49 -9.76 -14.96
CA PHE A 37 -7.45 -10.07 -13.91
C PHE A 37 -8.70 -10.71 -14.47
N MET A 38 -9.38 -11.47 -13.60
CA MET A 38 -10.69 -12.02 -13.85
C MET A 38 -11.57 -11.86 -12.61
N GLU A 39 -12.83 -11.60 -12.83
CA GLU A 39 -13.86 -11.52 -11.78
C GLU A 39 -15.10 -12.28 -12.22
N TYR A 40 -15.62 -13.10 -11.33
CA TYR A 40 -16.85 -13.84 -11.48
C TYR A 40 -17.85 -13.39 -10.41
N LYS A 41 -19.07 -13.07 -10.85
CA LYS A 41 -20.20 -12.73 -9.96
C LYS A 41 -21.31 -13.73 -10.16
N HIS A 42 -21.85 -14.21 -9.06
CA HIS A 42 -22.97 -15.15 -9.07
C HIS A 42 -24.01 -14.73 -8.04
N MET A 43 -25.28 -14.68 -8.48
CA MET A 43 -26.40 -14.40 -7.61
C MET A 43 -27.05 -15.71 -7.22
N LEU A 44 -26.97 -16.03 -5.94
CA LEU A 44 -27.77 -17.08 -5.32
C LEU A 44 -29.10 -16.48 -4.84
N SER A 45 -30.05 -17.29 -4.46
CA SER A 45 -31.40 -16.83 -4.05
C SER A 45 -31.39 -15.74 -2.98
N ILE A 46 -30.45 -15.78 -2.04
CA ILE A 46 -30.35 -14.84 -0.90
C ILE A 46 -28.99 -14.17 -0.76
N CYS A 47 -28.02 -14.53 -1.62
CA CYS A 47 -26.64 -14.07 -1.45
C CYS A 47 -26.00 -13.83 -2.81
N GLN A 48 -25.30 -12.70 -2.94
CA GLN A 48 -24.44 -12.42 -4.08
C GLN A 48 -23.01 -12.78 -3.71
N LEU A 49 -22.39 -13.66 -4.50
CA LEU A 49 -20.98 -14.02 -4.40
C LEU A 49 -20.20 -13.33 -5.50
N THR A 50 -19.05 -12.77 -5.14
CA THR A 50 -18.08 -12.25 -6.09
C THR A 50 -16.72 -12.87 -5.77
N ALA A 51 -16.06 -13.44 -6.78
CA ALA A 51 -14.71 -13.98 -6.68
C ALA A 51 -13.84 -13.35 -7.74
N GLY A 52 -12.68 -12.83 -7.36
CA GLY A 52 -11.72 -12.17 -8.23
C GLY A 52 -10.34 -12.77 -8.09
N LEU A 53 -9.58 -12.72 -9.17
CA LEU A 53 -8.19 -13.10 -9.21
C LEU A 53 -7.43 -12.12 -10.09
N ARG A 54 -6.37 -11.52 -9.55
CA ARG A 54 -5.46 -10.63 -10.26
C ARG A 54 -4.04 -11.18 -10.13
N TRP A 55 -3.36 -11.30 -11.24
CA TRP A 55 -1.93 -11.61 -11.26
C TRP A 55 -1.16 -10.35 -11.67
N GLU A 56 -0.11 -10.02 -10.93
CA GLU A 56 0.76 -8.89 -11.27
C GLU A 56 2.19 -9.36 -11.48
N ALA A 57 2.79 -8.98 -12.61
CA ALA A 57 4.21 -9.12 -12.87
C ALA A 57 4.83 -7.74 -13.06
N VAL A 58 5.77 -7.42 -12.18
CA VAL A 58 6.44 -6.12 -12.15
C VAL A 58 7.92 -6.31 -12.37
N ARG A 59 8.48 -5.48 -13.25
CA ARG A 59 9.92 -5.33 -13.43
C ARG A 59 10.30 -3.89 -13.11
N PHE A 60 11.18 -3.74 -12.16
CA PHE A 60 11.70 -2.47 -11.66
C PHE A 60 13.20 -2.43 -11.89
N ASN A 61 13.68 -1.45 -12.65
CA ASN A 61 15.09 -1.22 -12.92
C ASN A 61 15.50 0.15 -12.38
N TYR A 62 16.57 0.15 -11.60
CA TYR A 62 17.15 1.36 -11.04
C TYR A 62 18.49 1.65 -11.70
N TYR A 63 18.68 2.90 -12.06
CA TYR A 63 19.92 3.40 -12.63
C TYR A 63 20.41 4.59 -11.80
N GLU A 64 21.69 4.64 -11.52
CA GLU A 64 22.34 5.77 -10.86
C GLU A 64 23.48 6.28 -11.74
N ASN A 65 23.47 7.58 -12.02
CA ASN A 65 24.42 8.22 -12.95
C ASN A 65 24.55 7.47 -14.29
N GLY A 66 23.44 6.96 -14.80
CA GLY A 66 23.36 6.21 -16.06
C GLY A 66 23.78 4.73 -15.96
N GLN A 67 24.26 4.25 -14.83
CA GLN A 67 24.63 2.86 -14.61
C GLN A 67 23.50 2.06 -13.97
N HIS A 68 23.24 0.85 -14.50
CA HIS A 68 22.24 -0.06 -13.94
C HIS A 68 22.72 -0.64 -12.60
N ILE A 69 21.94 -0.46 -11.56
CA ILE A 69 22.25 -0.95 -10.21
C ILE A 69 21.46 -2.23 -9.92
N ALA A 70 22.09 -3.37 -10.10
CA ALA A 70 21.44 -4.68 -10.06
C ALA A 70 20.82 -5.01 -8.69
N ASN A 71 21.48 -4.65 -7.57
CA ASN A 71 20.98 -4.91 -6.22
C ASN A 71 19.77 -4.05 -5.82
N GLN A 72 19.50 -2.97 -6.55
CA GLN A 72 18.33 -2.11 -6.38
C GLN A 72 17.27 -2.36 -7.45
N SER A 73 17.60 -3.17 -8.47
CA SER A 73 16.67 -3.61 -9.51
C SER A 73 16.04 -4.94 -9.13
N ARG A 74 14.76 -5.10 -9.40
CA ARG A 74 14.04 -6.31 -8.98
C ARG A 74 12.85 -6.61 -9.87
N SER A 75 12.47 -7.87 -9.91
CA SER A 75 11.22 -8.32 -10.52
C SER A 75 10.46 -9.19 -9.55
N PHE A 76 9.15 -9.10 -9.56
CA PHE A 76 8.28 -9.92 -8.74
C PHE A 76 7.00 -10.25 -9.50
N SER A 77 6.43 -11.38 -9.10
CA SER A 77 5.18 -11.88 -9.67
C SER A 77 4.33 -12.41 -8.54
N ASN A 78 3.11 -11.90 -8.41
CA ASN A 78 2.22 -12.21 -7.30
C ASN A 78 0.78 -12.37 -7.75
N LEU A 79 0.06 -13.18 -7.01
CA LEU A 79 -1.35 -13.44 -7.20
C LEU A 79 -2.16 -12.80 -6.08
N PHE A 80 -3.20 -12.07 -6.45
CA PHE A 80 -4.07 -11.33 -5.54
C PHE A 80 -5.51 -11.83 -5.66
N PRO A 81 -5.90 -12.80 -4.83
CA PRO A 81 -7.28 -13.26 -4.75
C PRO A 81 -8.15 -12.27 -4.00
N SER A 82 -9.42 -12.23 -4.38
CA SER A 82 -10.49 -11.55 -3.65
C SER A 82 -11.76 -12.38 -3.67
N ILE A 83 -12.51 -12.32 -2.57
CA ILE A 83 -13.82 -12.95 -2.47
C ILE A 83 -14.72 -12.09 -1.60
N SER A 84 -15.97 -11.95 -2.00
CA SER A 84 -16.98 -11.30 -1.17
C SER A 84 -18.31 -11.99 -1.28
N ALA A 85 -19.05 -11.98 -0.17
CA ALA A 85 -20.43 -12.44 -0.08
C ALA A 85 -21.27 -11.32 0.51
N ALA A 86 -22.35 -10.95 -0.18
CA ALA A 86 -23.30 -9.96 0.28
C ALA A 86 -24.71 -10.55 0.30
N THR A 87 -25.46 -10.26 1.36
CA THR A 87 -26.84 -10.76 1.52
C THR A 87 -27.72 -9.67 2.12
N GLN A 88 -29.01 -9.76 1.78
CA GLN A 88 -30.05 -8.95 2.41
C GLN A 88 -31.21 -9.86 2.81
N ILE A 89 -31.54 -9.83 4.09
CA ILE A 89 -32.64 -10.59 4.69
C ILE A 89 -33.54 -9.62 5.44
N GLY A 90 -34.65 -9.23 4.81
CA GLY A 90 -35.49 -8.14 5.31
C GLY A 90 -34.71 -6.84 5.42
N ASP A 91 -34.70 -6.24 6.61
CA ASP A 91 -33.97 -5.00 6.88
C ASP A 91 -32.46 -5.22 7.21
N LEU A 92 -32.02 -6.47 7.32
CA LEU A 92 -30.61 -6.78 7.60
C LEU A 92 -29.83 -6.95 6.32
N GLN A 93 -28.81 -6.12 6.13
CA GLN A 93 -27.81 -6.24 5.07
C GLN A 93 -26.47 -6.66 5.70
N MET A 94 -25.81 -7.63 5.09
CA MET A 94 -24.51 -8.11 5.54
C MET A 94 -23.56 -8.28 4.36
N GLN A 95 -22.30 -7.97 4.57
CA GLN A 95 -21.24 -8.20 3.60
C GLN A 95 -19.99 -8.71 4.31
N LEU A 96 -19.49 -9.85 3.85
CA LEU A 96 -18.18 -10.38 4.24
C LEU A 96 -17.26 -10.28 3.02
N SER A 97 -16.05 -9.81 3.22
CA SER A 97 -15.07 -9.73 2.15
C SER A 97 -13.67 -10.09 2.62
N TYR A 98 -12.90 -10.65 1.69
CA TYR A 98 -11.46 -10.84 1.79
C TYR A 98 -10.81 -10.34 0.50
N ALA A 99 -9.70 -9.61 0.62
CA ALA A 99 -8.88 -9.21 -0.52
C ALA A 99 -7.41 -9.24 -0.15
N ALA A 100 -6.60 -9.77 -1.06
CA ALA A 100 -5.15 -9.61 -1.03
C ALA A 100 -4.75 -8.52 -2.01
N ARG A 101 -3.79 -7.66 -1.60
CA ARG A 101 -3.25 -6.59 -2.45
C ARG A 101 -1.81 -6.29 -2.08
N THR A 102 -1.12 -5.53 -2.94
CA THR A 102 0.21 -5.02 -2.65
C THR A 102 0.20 -3.50 -2.52
N ARG A 103 1.10 -2.98 -1.69
CA ARG A 103 1.46 -1.56 -1.66
C ARG A 103 2.95 -1.42 -1.98
N ARG A 104 3.24 -0.71 -3.06
CA ARG A 104 4.61 -0.46 -3.48
C ARG A 104 5.16 0.75 -2.74
N PRO A 105 6.48 0.77 -2.44
CA PRO A 105 7.12 1.99 -1.97
C PRO A 105 6.94 3.10 -2.99
N SER A 106 6.72 4.31 -2.53
CA SER A 106 6.75 5.48 -3.41
C SER A 106 8.18 5.76 -3.88
N TYR A 107 8.32 6.47 -4.98
CA TYR A 107 9.64 6.82 -5.51
C TYR A 107 10.45 7.68 -4.54
N SER A 108 9.81 8.55 -3.76
CA SER A 108 10.48 9.32 -2.70
C SER A 108 10.99 8.43 -1.57
N GLN A 109 10.29 7.34 -1.28
CA GLN A 109 10.74 6.35 -0.29
C GLN A 109 11.92 5.51 -0.81
N LEU A 110 12.06 5.36 -2.13
CA LEU A 110 13.17 4.64 -2.76
C LEU A 110 14.36 5.53 -3.11
N SER A 111 14.22 6.85 -3.03
CA SER A 111 15.28 7.80 -3.41
C SER A 111 16.45 7.77 -2.42
N ASN A 112 17.68 7.74 -2.92
CA ASN A 112 18.90 7.87 -2.13
C ASN A 112 19.22 9.31 -1.73
N ASN A 113 18.43 10.29 -2.20
CA ASN A 113 18.69 11.70 -1.93
C ASN A 113 18.61 12.00 -0.44
N VAL A 114 19.63 12.64 0.09
CA VAL A 114 19.69 13.07 1.50
C VAL A 114 19.17 14.49 1.60
N ILE A 115 18.19 14.69 2.45
CA ILE A 115 17.63 15.99 2.80
C ILE A 115 18.10 16.34 4.21
N TYR A 116 18.73 17.47 4.38
CA TYR A 116 19.13 18.00 5.68
C TYR A 116 17.99 18.83 6.27
N GLY A 117 17.35 18.33 7.31
CA GLY A 117 16.35 19.09 8.07
C GLY A 117 17.03 20.17 8.94
N ASN A 118 18.15 19.82 9.54
CA ASN A 118 19.07 20.70 10.28
C ASN A 118 20.41 19.97 10.51
N ARG A 119 21.34 20.58 11.24
CA ARG A 119 22.67 19.99 11.52
C ARG A 119 22.65 18.65 12.29
N PHE A 120 21.53 18.28 12.89
CA PHE A 120 21.35 17.05 13.68
C PHE A 120 20.37 16.06 13.05
N LEU A 121 19.76 16.42 11.93
CA LEU A 121 18.69 15.64 11.32
C LEU A 121 18.89 15.50 9.82
N MET A 122 19.11 14.29 9.38
CA MET A 122 19.14 13.89 7.98
C MET A 122 17.95 13.00 7.66
N GLN A 123 17.37 13.17 6.48
CA GLN A 123 16.32 12.30 5.97
C GLN A 123 16.72 11.75 4.60
N SER A 124 16.51 10.46 4.40
CA SER A 124 16.72 9.81 3.11
C SER A 124 15.65 8.74 2.89
N GLY A 125 15.40 8.37 1.64
CA GLY A 125 14.68 7.15 1.34
C GLY A 125 15.58 5.92 1.52
N ASN A 126 15.04 4.76 1.13
CA ASN A 126 15.75 3.49 1.19
C ASN A 126 15.45 2.69 -0.09
N PRO A 127 16.40 2.59 -1.04
CA PRO A 127 16.22 1.85 -2.27
C PRO A 127 16.01 0.34 -2.08
N LEU A 128 16.32 -0.18 -0.89
CA LEU A 128 16.19 -1.60 -0.56
C LEU A 128 14.78 -1.98 -0.08
N LEU A 129 13.86 -1.03 0.01
CA LEU A 129 12.49 -1.30 0.45
C LEU A 129 11.82 -2.33 -0.45
N GLN A 130 11.20 -3.31 0.19
CA GLN A 130 10.32 -4.29 -0.43
C GLN A 130 8.88 -3.75 -0.45
N HIS A 131 8.07 -4.26 -1.35
CA HIS A 131 6.63 -3.98 -1.35
C HIS A 131 5.93 -4.70 -0.19
N GLU A 132 4.86 -4.08 0.30
CA GLU A 132 4.01 -4.69 1.31
C GLU A 132 3.01 -5.65 0.64
N TYR A 133 2.71 -6.73 1.33
CA TYR A 133 1.57 -7.59 1.08
C TYR A 133 0.51 -7.32 2.12
N ILE A 134 -0.71 -7.06 1.68
CA ILE A 134 -1.81 -6.67 2.55
C ILE A 134 -2.94 -7.66 2.36
N HIS A 135 -3.37 -8.27 3.47
CA HIS A 135 -4.54 -9.12 3.54
C HIS A 135 -5.60 -8.40 4.36
N ASP A 136 -6.72 -8.10 3.72
CA ASP A 136 -7.87 -7.45 4.33
C ASP A 136 -9.02 -8.44 4.47
N ILE A 137 -9.56 -8.60 5.67
CA ILE A 137 -10.82 -9.30 5.92
C ILE A 137 -11.76 -8.28 6.55
N SER A 138 -12.97 -8.15 6.04
CA SER A 138 -13.97 -7.25 6.61
C SER A 138 -15.36 -7.86 6.64
N LEU A 139 -16.08 -7.60 7.73
CA LEU A 139 -17.49 -7.89 7.89
C LEU A 139 -18.21 -6.58 8.18
N GLY A 140 -19.17 -6.24 7.34
CA GLY A 140 -20.11 -5.15 7.55
C GLY A 140 -21.51 -5.70 7.74
N ALA A 141 -22.29 -5.11 8.65
CA ALA A 141 -23.69 -5.39 8.84
C ALA A 141 -24.44 -4.08 9.03
N MET A 142 -25.60 -3.96 8.42
CA MET A 142 -26.51 -2.83 8.59
C MET A 142 -27.91 -3.37 8.88
N TRP A 143 -28.50 -2.91 9.97
CA TRP A 143 -29.86 -3.24 10.35
C TRP A 143 -30.60 -1.96 10.72
N LYS A 144 -31.54 -1.57 9.86
CA LYS A 144 -32.28 -0.30 9.99
C LYS A 144 -31.32 0.88 10.11
N PHE A 145 -31.20 1.45 11.31
CA PHE A 145 -30.36 2.61 11.63
C PHE A 145 -29.07 2.25 12.37
N ILE A 146 -28.78 0.96 12.52
CA ILE A 146 -27.54 0.45 13.18
C ILE A 146 -26.59 -0.05 12.10
N GLN A 147 -25.35 0.44 12.11
CA GLN A 147 -24.28 -0.05 11.27
C GLN A 147 -23.16 -0.60 12.14
N PHE A 148 -22.72 -1.80 11.83
CA PHE A 148 -21.59 -2.46 12.47
C PHE A 148 -20.56 -2.85 11.44
N GLY A 149 -19.30 -2.60 11.73
CA GLY A 149 -18.18 -3.03 10.93
C GLY A 149 -17.05 -3.58 11.80
N ILE A 150 -16.44 -4.64 11.33
CA ILE A 150 -15.18 -5.15 11.87
C ILE A 150 -14.25 -5.48 10.69
N SER A 151 -12.99 -5.10 10.81
CA SER A 151 -11.98 -5.43 9.83
C SER A 151 -10.70 -5.90 10.50
N TYR A 152 -10.03 -6.84 9.84
CA TYR A 152 -8.70 -7.32 10.16
C TYR A 152 -7.78 -7.06 8.97
N ASN A 153 -6.69 -6.35 9.22
CA ASN A 153 -5.68 -6.02 8.23
C ASN A 153 -4.33 -6.60 8.68
N ASP A 154 -3.74 -7.48 7.86
CA ASP A 154 -2.38 -8.00 8.05
C ASP A 154 -1.48 -7.45 6.94
N ARG A 155 -0.60 -6.53 7.30
CA ARG A 155 0.40 -5.92 6.41
C ARG A 155 1.74 -6.60 6.64
N ARG A 156 2.18 -7.41 5.68
CA ARG A 156 3.49 -8.07 5.70
C ARG A 156 4.52 -7.22 4.97
N HIS A 157 5.78 -7.26 5.42
CA HIS A 157 6.86 -6.37 4.99
C HIS A 157 6.42 -4.89 5.08
N ALA A 158 5.74 -4.53 6.18
CA ALA A 158 5.15 -3.20 6.35
C ALA A 158 6.24 -2.13 6.28
N ILE A 159 6.03 -1.12 5.44
CA ILE A 159 6.94 0.01 5.30
C ILE A 159 6.61 1.00 6.40
N VAL A 160 7.59 1.27 7.24
CA VAL A 160 7.48 2.23 8.34
C VAL A 160 8.55 3.30 8.22
N PHE A 161 8.22 4.48 8.71
CA PHE A 161 9.19 5.56 8.89
C PHE A 161 9.97 5.28 10.16
N TRP A 162 11.28 5.30 10.06
CA TRP A 162 12.18 4.86 11.12
C TRP A 162 13.23 5.92 11.42
N SER A 163 13.55 6.09 12.69
CA SER A 163 14.65 6.93 13.14
C SER A 163 15.77 6.05 13.65
N GLU A 164 16.97 6.27 13.16
CA GLU A 164 18.20 5.63 13.63
C GLU A 164 19.27 6.66 13.89
N GLN A 165 20.22 6.33 14.72
CA GLN A 165 21.39 7.17 14.97
C GLN A 165 22.40 6.98 13.84
N ASP A 166 22.98 8.06 13.35
CA ASP A 166 24.01 7.96 12.30
C ASP A 166 25.24 7.20 12.81
N SER A 167 25.74 6.28 11.99
CA SER A 167 26.86 5.40 12.36
C SER A 167 28.20 6.13 12.54
N HIS A 168 28.36 7.30 11.94
CA HIS A 168 29.60 8.09 11.98
C HIS A 168 29.55 9.22 13.01
N ASN A 169 28.35 9.72 13.30
CA ASN A 169 28.16 10.80 14.25
C ASN A 169 26.89 10.59 15.08
N SER A 170 27.06 10.18 16.32
CA SER A 170 25.95 9.91 17.25
C SER A 170 25.09 11.13 17.60
N ALA A 171 25.53 12.35 17.29
CA ALA A 171 24.70 13.55 17.43
C ALA A 171 23.69 13.73 16.30
N ILE A 172 23.78 12.94 15.22
CA ILE A 172 22.92 13.04 14.05
C ILE A 172 21.89 11.90 14.08
N SER A 173 20.62 12.26 13.95
CA SER A 173 19.53 11.30 13.72
C SER A 173 19.26 11.19 12.22
N ARG A 174 19.21 9.97 11.72
CA ARG A 174 18.81 9.65 10.35
C ARG A 174 17.36 9.16 10.35
N LEU A 175 16.52 9.86 9.62
CA LEU A 175 15.16 9.43 9.34
C LEU A 175 15.13 8.71 7.99
N THR A 176 14.62 7.49 7.97
CA THR A 176 14.56 6.67 6.76
C THR A 176 13.32 5.77 6.79
N TYR A 177 13.15 4.97 5.75
CA TYR A 177 12.09 3.97 5.69
C TYR A 177 12.69 2.57 5.79
N THR A 178 12.01 1.69 6.49
CA THR A 178 12.40 0.28 6.60
C THR A 178 11.19 -0.64 6.50
N ASN A 179 11.44 -1.90 6.14
CA ASN A 179 10.41 -2.92 6.22
C ASN A 179 10.49 -3.62 7.56
N ILE A 180 9.36 -3.72 8.24
CA ILE A 180 9.20 -4.60 9.41
C ILE A 180 8.39 -5.85 9.03
N PRO A 181 8.52 -6.97 9.74
CA PRO A 181 7.90 -8.25 9.35
C PRO A 181 6.40 -8.17 9.13
N SER A 182 5.65 -7.60 10.07
CA SER A 182 4.20 -7.40 9.91
C SER A 182 3.64 -6.33 10.86
N ILE A 183 2.52 -5.73 10.43
CA ILE A 183 1.61 -4.94 11.27
C ILE A 183 0.23 -5.54 11.11
N LYS A 184 -0.37 -5.93 12.24
CA LYS A 184 -1.73 -6.48 12.29
C LYS A 184 -2.63 -5.49 12.98
N THR A 185 -3.75 -5.15 12.35
CA THR A 185 -4.70 -4.17 12.87
C THR A 185 -6.10 -4.77 12.87
N ILE A 186 -6.79 -4.65 13.99
CA ILE A 186 -8.23 -4.91 14.08
C ILE A 186 -8.91 -3.57 14.28
N SER A 187 -9.89 -3.28 13.44
CA SER A 187 -10.72 -2.07 13.57
C SER A 187 -12.17 -2.46 13.70
N THR A 188 -12.87 -1.80 14.60
CA THR A 188 -14.30 -1.97 14.80
C THR A 188 -14.99 -0.62 14.70
N GLN A 189 -16.14 -0.60 14.08
CA GLN A 189 -16.98 0.59 13.92
C GLN A 189 -18.42 0.24 14.29
N LEU A 190 -19.03 1.07 15.10
CA LEU A 190 -20.47 1.05 15.39
C LEU A 190 -21.02 2.44 15.15
N ALA A 191 -22.01 2.54 14.29
CA ALA A 191 -22.69 3.81 14.02
C ALA A 191 -24.19 3.64 14.26
N PHE A 192 -24.81 4.69 14.78
CA PHE A 192 -26.20 4.71 15.15
C PHE A 192 -26.84 6.00 14.65
N SER A 193 -27.72 5.93 13.63
CA SER A 193 -28.27 7.08 12.94
C SER A 193 -29.80 6.97 12.82
N PRO A 194 -30.56 7.05 13.97
CA PRO A 194 -32.01 6.97 13.95
C PRO A 194 -32.62 8.25 13.35
N THR A 195 -33.72 8.11 12.59
CA THR A 195 -34.51 9.25 12.16
C THR A 195 -35.65 9.49 13.16
N ILE A 196 -35.64 10.64 13.83
CA ILE A 196 -36.66 11.03 14.81
C ILE A 196 -37.40 12.25 14.27
N GLY A 197 -38.50 12.01 13.55
CA GLY A 197 -39.24 13.06 12.85
C GLY A 197 -38.39 13.68 11.73
N ILE A 198 -38.04 14.96 11.86
CA ILE A 198 -37.18 15.68 10.89
C ILE A 198 -35.69 15.66 11.27
N TRP A 199 -35.33 15.03 12.36
CA TRP A 199 -33.98 14.99 12.90
C TRP A 199 -33.31 13.65 12.58
N THR A 200 -32.06 13.70 12.13
CA THR A 200 -31.22 12.52 11.85
C THR A 200 -29.89 12.68 12.58
N PRO A 201 -29.85 12.44 13.92
CA PRO A 201 -28.59 12.48 14.65
C PRO A 201 -27.69 11.29 14.26
N GLU A 202 -26.39 11.53 14.18
CA GLU A 202 -25.36 10.52 13.94
C GLU A 202 -24.48 10.38 15.19
N PHE A 203 -24.26 9.15 15.64
CA PHE A 203 -23.43 8.81 16.81
C PHE A 203 -22.42 7.72 16.47
#